data_71afa8b26f0a09d756b8da21ebae0b1f
#
_entry.id   71afa8b26f0a09d756b8da21ebae0b1f
#
_cell.length_a   1.000
_cell.length_b   1.000
_cell.length_c   1.000
_cell.angle_alpha   90.00
_cell.angle_beta   90.00
_cell.angle_gamma   90.00
#
_symmetry.space_group_name_H-M   'P 1'
#
loop_
_entity.id
_entity.type
_entity.pdbx_description
1 polymer ?
#
loop_
_entity_poly.entity_id
_entity_poly.type
_entity_poly.pdbx_seq_one_letter_code
_entity_poly.pdbx_strand_id
1 'polypeptide(L)'
;VAQVEVEVVDENLFRVAGTGIFEQHVNEDMAQEGYVYEHLLRTGNVEIIYNPGKERLCQKCPKMDICNEEIEISMPIRLGGEIIGVIGLVGSTPEQKERVLSNEKMYLDLLAQIAEFIAVKAGELTESKKRAVLLDALDCVINHVEKGILILGGDNVVTMANEPAKRQLSVDMPEGQMAVVTPTGDNF
;
A
#
# COMPACT_ATOMS: atom_id res chain seq x y z
N VAL A 1 26.23 9.20 0.26
CA VAL A 1 25.25 8.11 0.37
C VAL A 1 25.12 7.80 1.84
N ALA A 2 23.90 7.88 2.39
CA ALA A 2 23.64 7.52 3.78
C ALA A 2 23.92 6.01 3.92
N GLN A 3 24.90 5.68 4.73
CA GLN A 3 25.27 4.29 5.06
C GLN A 3 24.45 3.87 6.29
N VAL A 4 23.12 3.97 6.21
CA VAL A 4 22.17 3.51 7.22
C VAL A 4 21.19 2.57 6.54
N GLU A 5 20.70 1.63 7.28
CA GLU A 5 19.71 0.69 6.81
C GLU A 5 18.31 1.26 7.03
N VAL A 6 17.39 0.94 6.12
CA VAL A 6 15.98 1.32 6.23
C VAL A 6 15.13 0.07 6.04
N GLU A 7 14.09 -0.04 6.84
CA GLU A 7 13.09 -1.08 6.68
C GLU A 7 11.67 -0.51 6.77
N VAL A 8 10.73 -1.22 6.17
CA VAL A 8 9.30 -0.91 6.21
C VAL A 8 8.56 -2.15 6.69
N VAL A 9 7.68 -1.94 7.65
CA VAL A 9 6.86 -2.98 8.27
C VAL A 9 5.39 -2.59 8.14
N ASP A 10 4.52 -3.54 7.82
CA ASP A 10 3.09 -3.30 7.72
C ASP A 10 2.38 -3.28 9.09
N GLU A 11 1.07 -3.06 9.08
CA GLU A 11 0.25 -3.03 10.30
C GLU A 11 0.18 -4.36 11.06
N ASN A 12 0.59 -5.47 10.42
CA ASN A 12 0.64 -6.80 11.02
C ASN A 12 2.05 -7.21 11.47
N LEU A 13 3.00 -6.28 11.47
CA LEU A 13 4.40 -6.49 11.78
C LEU A 13 5.15 -7.41 10.81
N PHE A 14 4.74 -7.48 9.53
CA PHE A 14 5.54 -8.12 8.50
C PHE A 14 6.48 -7.11 7.84
N ARG A 15 7.76 -7.46 7.70
CA ARG A 15 8.73 -6.64 6.98
C ARG A 15 8.42 -6.69 5.48
N VAL A 16 7.92 -5.60 4.91
CA VAL A 16 7.52 -5.52 3.50
C VAL A 16 8.63 -4.99 2.59
N ALA A 17 9.61 -4.29 3.16
CA ALA A 17 10.80 -3.84 2.44
C ALA A 17 11.97 -3.64 3.40
N GLY A 18 13.19 -3.74 2.90
CA GLY A 18 14.39 -3.49 3.66
C GLY A 18 15.59 -3.22 2.76
N THR A 19 16.57 -2.50 3.30
CA THR A 19 17.88 -2.25 2.66
C THR A 19 18.99 -2.83 3.51
N GLY A 20 20.16 -3.04 2.94
CA GLY A 20 21.33 -3.54 3.66
C GLY A 20 21.06 -4.89 4.32
N ILE A 21 21.22 -4.95 5.64
CA ILE A 21 21.03 -6.20 6.41
C ILE A 21 19.58 -6.68 6.41
N PHE A 22 18.61 -5.81 6.18
CA PHE A 22 17.18 -6.16 6.17
C PHE A 22 16.68 -6.69 4.82
N GLU A 23 17.46 -6.57 3.74
CA GLU A 23 17.06 -6.99 2.39
C GLU A 23 16.71 -8.48 2.31
N GLN A 24 17.46 -9.32 3.03
CA GLN A 24 17.26 -10.77 3.06
C GLN A 24 16.12 -11.21 3.99
N HIS A 25 15.60 -10.30 4.81
CA HIS A 25 14.58 -10.54 5.83
C HIS A 25 13.20 -10.02 5.42
N VAL A 26 13.00 -9.70 4.14
CA VAL A 26 11.68 -9.30 3.62
C VAL A 26 10.71 -10.47 3.68
N ASN A 27 9.45 -10.20 4.07
CA ASN A 27 8.38 -11.14 4.36
C ASN A 27 8.53 -11.92 5.69
N GLU A 28 9.46 -11.55 6.57
CA GLU A 28 9.54 -12.11 7.91
C GLU A 28 8.58 -11.42 8.88
N ASP A 29 8.03 -12.21 9.79
CA ASP A 29 7.19 -11.76 10.90
C ASP A 29 8.07 -11.20 12.02
N MET A 30 7.85 -9.93 12.37
CA MET A 30 8.59 -9.21 13.41
C MET A 30 7.87 -9.14 14.76
N ALA A 31 6.76 -9.86 14.96
CA ALA A 31 5.96 -9.80 16.18
C ALA A 31 6.76 -10.10 17.47
N GLN A 32 7.88 -10.83 17.35
CA GLN A 32 8.77 -11.16 18.46
C GLN A 32 9.94 -10.19 18.67
N GLU A 33 10.17 -9.25 17.75
CA GLU A 33 11.31 -8.31 17.81
C GLU A 33 10.92 -6.86 17.49
N GLY A 34 9.77 -6.63 16.87
CA GLY A 34 9.27 -5.30 16.47
C GLY A 34 8.56 -4.53 17.58
N TYR A 35 9.01 -4.58 18.84
CA TYR A 35 8.34 -3.91 19.96
C TYR A 35 8.28 -2.39 19.83
N VAL A 36 9.28 -1.77 19.23
CA VAL A 36 9.25 -0.33 18.92
C VAL A 36 8.18 -0.05 17.90
N TYR A 37 8.08 -0.86 16.83
CA TYR A 37 7.06 -0.70 15.79
C TYR A 37 5.65 -0.98 16.29
N GLU A 38 5.45 -2.01 17.12
CA GLU A 38 4.16 -2.24 17.79
C GLU A 38 3.72 -1.01 18.59
N HIS A 39 4.66 -0.37 19.29
CA HIS A 39 4.39 0.87 20.02
C HIS A 39 3.96 2.00 19.07
N LEU A 40 4.64 2.19 17.94
CA LEU A 40 4.29 3.21 16.93
C LEU A 40 2.93 2.93 16.29
N LEU A 41 2.64 1.68 15.94
CA LEU A 41 1.34 1.29 15.38
C LEU A 41 0.19 1.63 16.33
N ARG A 42 0.40 1.50 17.62
CA ARG A 42 -0.60 1.81 18.65
C ARG A 42 -0.71 3.29 18.99
N THR A 43 0.40 4.01 19.08
CA THR A 43 0.43 5.41 19.55
C THR A 43 0.42 6.42 18.41
N GLY A 44 0.97 6.05 17.28
CA GLY A 44 1.17 6.93 16.14
C GLY A 44 2.24 7.99 16.32
N ASN A 45 3.08 7.87 17.33
CA ASN A 45 4.16 8.82 17.57
C ASN A 45 5.42 8.40 16.82
N VAL A 46 6.24 9.38 16.49
CA VAL A 46 7.62 9.15 16.02
C VAL A 46 8.47 8.81 17.25
N GLU A 47 9.31 7.81 17.13
CA GLU A 47 10.24 7.41 18.19
C GLU A 47 11.68 7.47 17.70
N ILE A 48 12.57 7.95 18.57
CA ILE A 48 14.02 7.90 18.36
C ILE A 48 14.60 7.11 19.52
N ILE A 49 15.20 5.98 19.22
CA ILE A 49 15.87 5.13 20.20
C ILE A 49 17.36 5.41 20.10
N TYR A 50 17.85 6.21 21.03
CA TYR A 50 19.26 6.63 21.04
C TYR A 50 20.21 5.50 21.46
N ASN A 51 19.72 4.54 22.22
CA ASN A 51 20.49 3.40 22.71
C ASN A 51 19.62 2.13 22.63
N PRO A 52 19.45 1.55 21.43
CA PRO A 52 18.72 0.29 21.27
C PRO A 52 19.23 -0.80 22.23
N GLY A 53 18.33 -1.63 22.71
CA GLY A 53 18.63 -2.63 23.74
C GLY A 53 18.70 -2.09 25.17
N LYS A 54 18.83 -0.78 25.40
CA LYS A 54 18.97 -0.19 26.75
C LYS A 54 17.78 0.66 27.17
N GLU A 55 16.91 1.02 26.25
CA GLU A 55 15.77 1.88 26.51
C GLU A 55 14.51 1.12 26.93
N ARG A 56 13.54 1.85 27.50
CA ARG A 56 12.31 1.27 28.02
C ARG A 56 11.51 0.49 26.97
N LEU A 57 11.47 0.95 25.74
CA LEU A 57 10.75 0.28 24.65
C LEU A 57 11.42 -1.05 24.23
N CYS A 58 12.72 -1.18 24.47
CA CYS A 58 13.48 -2.40 24.17
C CYS A 58 13.37 -3.49 25.25
N GLN A 59 12.85 -3.18 26.46
CA GLN A 59 12.85 -4.09 27.60
C GLN A 59 12.12 -5.42 27.37
N LYS A 60 11.18 -5.47 26.44
CA LYS A 60 10.44 -6.69 26.08
C LYS A 60 11.08 -7.45 24.93
N CYS A 61 12.02 -6.84 24.21
CA CYS A 61 12.66 -7.46 23.07
C CYS A 61 13.57 -8.64 23.52
N PRO A 62 13.36 -9.86 22.99
CA PRO A 62 14.24 -10.99 23.31
C PRO A 62 15.70 -10.79 22.91
N LYS A 63 15.95 -9.87 21.98
CA LYS A 63 17.30 -9.52 21.49
C LYS A 63 17.92 -8.35 22.26
N MET A 64 17.30 -7.86 23.34
CA MET A 64 17.75 -6.69 24.10
C MET A 64 19.23 -6.75 24.47
N ASP A 65 19.67 -7.88 25.02
CA ASP A 65 21.05 -8.06 25.51
C ASP A 65 22.09 -8.30 24.39
N ILE A 66 21.64 -8.59 23.17
CA ILE A 66 22.46 -8.87 22.00
C ILE A 66 22.14 -7.93 20.84
N CYS A 67 21.47 -6.81 21.12
CA CYS A 67 21.12 -5.82 20.12
C CYS A 67 22.38 -5.21 19.50
N ASN A 68 22.46 -5.26 18.17
CA ASN A 68 23.58 -4.73 17.39
C ASN A 68 23.31 -3.35 16.82
N GLU A 69 22.14 -2.78 17.13
CA GLU A 69 21.76 -1.45 16.68
C GLU A 69 22.36 -0.41 17.63
N GLU A 70 22.82 0.70 17.08
CA GLU A 70 23.38 1.83 17.82
C GLU A 70 22.41 3.00 17.92
N ILE A 71 21.51 3.13 16.92
CA ILE A 71 20.46 4.14 16.86
C ILE A 71 19.33 3.66 15.96
N GLU A 72 18.09 4.00 16.33
CA GLU A 72 16.91 3.76 15.51
C GLU A 72 16.03 5.03 15.47
N ILE A 73 15.53 5.40 14.29
CA ILE A 73 14.49 6.41 14.11
C ILE A 73 13.32 5.72 13.43
N SER A 74 12.17 5.71 14.08
CA SER A 74 10.98 5.03 13.57
C SER A 74 9.80 5.99 13.45
N MET A 75 9.09 5.89 12.34
CA MET A 75 8.00 6.78 11.97
C MET A 75 6.80 6.01 11.43
N PRO A 76 5.56 6.33 11.88
CA PRO A 76 4.35 5.70 11.34
C PRO A 76 4.04 6.17 9.92
N ILE A 77 3.61 5.25 9.08
CA ILE A 77 3.09 5.51 7.73
C ILE A 77 1.57 5.64 7.84
N ARG A 78 1.03 6.79 7.41
CA ARG A 78 -0.39 7.11 7.58
C ARG A 78 -1.10 7.29 6.25
N LEU A 79 -2.21 6.59 6.08
CA LEU A 79 -3.12 6.73 4.95
C LEU A 79 -4.52 7.08 5.45
N GLY A 80 -5.03 8.27 5.08
CA GLY A 80 -6.40 8.69 5.44
C GLY A 80 -6.66 8.76 6.97
N GLY A 81 -5.61 8.93 7.77
CA GLY A 81 -5.68 8.96 9.23
C GLY A 81 -5.43 7.62 9.92
N GLU A 82 -5.45 6.51 9.20
CA GLU A 82 -5.08 5.18 9.71
C GLU A 82 -3.57 4.95 9.57
N ILE A 83 -2.99 4.18 10.50
CA ILE A 83 -1.59 3.77 10.41
C ILE A 83 -1.55 2.45 9.66
N ILE A 84 -0.90 2.44 8.49
CA ILE A 84 -0.78 1.29 7.60
C ILE A 84 0.56 0.58 7.72
N GLY A 85 1.45 1.09 8.55
CA GLY A 85 2.78 0.53 8.77
C GLY A 85 3.71 1.50 9.45
N VAL A 86 4.97 1.11 9.54
CA VAL A 86 6.07 1.88 10.13
C VAL A 86 7.26 1.82 9.19
N ILE A 87 7.98 2.93 9.06
CA ILE A 87 9.31 2.98 8.47
C ILE A 87 10.34 3.20 9.56
N GLY A 88 11.36 2.34 9.61
CA GLY A 88 12.50 2.43 10.51
C GLY A 88 13.79 2.76 9.76
N LEU A 89 14.62 3.60 10.34
CA LEU A 89 15.99 3.85 9.95
C LEU A 89 16.88 3.39 11.07
N VAL A 90 17.82 2.52 10.78
CA VAL A 90 18.70 1.87 11.75
C VAL A 90 20.15 2.16 11.42
N GLY A 91 20.93 2.53 12.42
CA GLY A 91 22.39 2.58 12.36
C GLY A 91 22.96 1.50 13.27
N SER A 92 23.85 0.67 12.70
CA SER A 92 24.44 -0.49 13.37
C SER A 92 25.90 -0.25 13.82
N THR A 93 26.44 0.95 13.54
CA THR A 93 27.80 1.32 13.97
C THR A 93 27.83 2.68 14.68
N PRO A 94 28.84 2.91 15.56
CA PRO A 94 29.00 4.22 16.21
C PRO A 94 29.13 5.37 15.23
N GLU A 95 29.78 5.18 14.10
CA GLU A 95 29.95 6.21 13.05
C GLU A 95 28.62 6.55 12.38
N GLN A 96 27.75 5.53 12.15
CA GLN A 96 26.40 5.74 11.65
C GLN A 96 25.56 6.51 12.65
N LYS A 97 25.62 6.15 13.92
CA LYS A 97 24.95 6.86 15.03
C LYS A 97 25.37 8.33 15.09
N GLU A 98 26.67 8.62 15.10
CA GLU A 98 27.20 9.99 15.14
C GLU A 98 26.70 10.81 13.96
N ARG A 99 26.67 10.21 12.77
CA ARG A 99 26.18 10.85 11.55
C ARG A 99 24.67 11.15 11.64
N VAL A 100 23.89 10.20 12.13
CA VAL A 100 22.43 10.37 12.32
C VAL A 100 22.17 11.49 13.32
N LEU A 101 22.84 11.47 14.47
CA LEU A 101 22.70 12.50 15.51
C LEU A 101 23.12 13.89 15.03
N SER A 102 24.20 13.98 14.25
CA SER A 102 24.65 15.25 13.68
C SER A 102 23.68 15.85 12.65
N ASN A 103 22.78 15.04 12.11
CA ASN A 103 21.84 15.42 11.05
C ASN A 103 20.41 14.93 11.34
N GLU A 104 20.03 14.79 12.60
CA GLU A 104 18.77 14.17 13.07
C GLU A 104 17.54 14.74 12.36
N LYS A 105 17.44 16.07 12.29
CA LYS A 105 16.33 16.73 11.59
C LYS A 105 16.25 16.34 10.13
N MET A 106 17.39 16.25 9.43
CA MET A 106 17.43 15.87 8.01
C MET A 106 16.92 14.43 7.83
N TYR A 107 17.28 13.51 8.71
CA TYR A 107 16.80 12.12 8.63
C TYR A 107 15.32 12.01 8.98
N LEU A 108 14.82 12.78 9.96
CA LEU A 108 13.38 12.85 10.25
C LEU A 108 12.59 13.40 9.06
N ASP A 109 13.05 14.49 8.45
CA ASP A 109 12.40 15.09 7.28
C ASP A 109 12.41 14.10 6.08
N LEU A 110 13.51 13.38 5.88
CA LEU A 110 13.63 12.37 4.84
C LEU A 110 12.66 11.18 5.06
N LEU A 111 12.63 10.64 6.28
CA LEU A 111 11.70 9.56 6.62
C LEU A 111 10.25 9.99 6.46
N ALA A 112 9.91 11.23 6.85
CA ALA A 112 8.56 11.76 6.68
C ALA A 112 8.15 11.81 5.21
N GLN A 113 9.04 12.26 4.32
CA GLN A 113 8.79 12.29 2.88
C GLN A 113 8.62 10.87 2.30
N ILE A 114 9.44 9.92 2.74
CA ILE A 114 9.33 8.52 2.29
C ILE A 114 8.03 7.89 2.80
N ALA A 115 7.67 8.10 4.07
CA ALA A 115 6.44 7.61 4.66
C ALA A 115 5.20 8.15 3.93
N GLU A 116 5.19 9.45 3.60
CA GLU A 116 4.12 10.07 2.80
C GLU A 116 4.05 9.46 1.39
N PHE A 117 5.19 9.31 0.72
CA PHE A 117 5.24 8.69 -0.61
C PHE A 117 4.69 7.25 -0.60
N ILE A 118 5.07 6.43 0.39
CA ILE A 118 4.57 5.06 0.55
C ILE A 118 3.06 5.09 0.79
N ALA A 119 2.56 5.98 1.66
CA ALA A 119 1.14 6.10 1.94
C ALA A 119 0.32 6.44 0.69
N VAL A 120 0.78 7.41 -0.10
CA VAL A 120 0.12 7.80 -1.37
C VAL A 120 0.08 6.59 -2.32
N LYS A 121 1.19 5.89 -2.50
CA LYS A 121 1.26 4.72 -3.39
C LYS A 121 0.40 3.55 -2.91
N ALA A 122 0.35 3.29 -1.62
CA ALA A 122 -0.54 2.29 -1.03
C ALA A 122 -2.02 2.65 -1.26
N GLY A 123 -2.37 3.92 -1.13
CA GLY A 123 -3.71 4.44 -1.41
C GLY A 123 -4.13 4.24 -2.86
N GLU A 124 -3.27 4.63 -3.82
CA GLU A 124 -3.51 4.46 -5.25
C GLU A 124 -3.74 2.98 -5.62
N LEU A 125 -2.92 2.08 -5.07
CA LEU A 125 -3.05 0.64 -5.30
C LEU A 125 -4.36 0.07 -4.73
N THR A 126 -4.74 0.51 -3.52
CA THR A 126 -5.97 0.08 -2.86
C THR A 126 -7.20 0.54 -3.64
N GLU A 127 -7.20 1.79 -4.10
CA GLU A 127 -8.29 2.35 -4.91
C GLU A 127 -8.43 1.63 -6.26
N SER A 128 -7.30 1.38 -6.93
CA SER A 128 -7.28 0.62 -8.19
C SER A 128 -7.84 -0.79 -8.03
N LYS A 129 -7.46 -1.50 -6.95
CA LYS A 129 -7.99 -2.84 -6.65
C LYS A 129 -9.49 -2.80 -6.38
N LYS A 130 -9.98 -1.86 -5.56
CA LYS A 130 -11.42 -1.69 -5.29
C LYS A 130 -12.20 -1.43 -6.57
N ARG A 131 -11.68 -0.58 -7.45
CA ARG A 131 -12.29 -0.27 -8.75
C ARG A 131 -12.36 -1.50 -9.66
N ALA A 132 -11.30 -2.30 -9.73
CA ALA A 132 -11.29 -3.55 -10.51
C ALA A 132 -12.34 -4.54 -10.00
N VAL A 133 -12.41 -4.78 -8.70
CA VAL A 133 -13.42 -5.67 -8.08
C VAL A 133 -14.84 -5.19 -8.36
N LEU A 134 -15.09 -3.88 -8.30
CA LEU A 134 -16.41 -3.31 -8.61
C LEU A 134 -16.80 -3.51 -10.08
N LEU A 135 -15.86 -3.29 -11.00
CA LEU A 135 -16.09 -3.51 -12.42
C LEU A 135 -16.39 -4.97 -12.72
N ASP A 136 -15.64 -5.91 -12.15
CA ASP A 136 -15.89 -7.34 -12.28
C ASP A 136 -17.27 -7.75 -11.76
N ALA A 137 -17.66 -7.20 -10.60
CA ALA A 137 -18.99 -7.45 -10.03
C ALA A 137 -20.11 -6.90 -10.92
N LEU A 138 -19.95 -5.68 -11.47
CA LEU A 138 -20.91 -5.09 -12.40
C LEU A 138 -21.02 -5.92 -13.68
N ASP A 139 -19.90 -6.35 -14.25
CA ASP A 139 -19.89 -7.19 -15.44
C ASP A 139 -20.61 -8.53 -15.19
N CYS A 140 -20.35 -9.15 -14.05
CA CYS A 140 -21.05 -10.36 -13.64
C CYS A 140 -22.57 -10.14 -13.58
N VAL A 141 -23.03 -9.06 -12.91
CA VAL A 141 -24.48 -8.76 -12.78
C VAL A 141 -25.10 -8.50 -14.14
N ILE A 142 -24.49 -7.65 -14.96
CA ILE A 142 -25.02 -7.28 -16.28
C ILE A 142 -25.14 -8.49 -17.20
N ASN A 143 -24.20 -9.41 -17.14
CA ASN A 143 -24.21 -10.62 -17.97
C ASN A 143 -25.19 -11.70 -17.50
N HIS A 144 -25.65 -11.66 -16.22
CA HIS A 144 -26.67 -12.56 -15.68
C HIS A 144 -28.11 -12.07 -15.88
N VAL A 145 -28.30 -10.81 -16.31
CA VAL A 145 -29.65 -10.32 -16.68
C VAL A 145 -30.05 -10.94 -18.02
N GLU A 146 -31.28 -11.47 -18.09
CA GLU A 146 -31.79 -12.12 -19.33
C GLU A 146 -32.00 -11.14 -20.50
N LYS A 147 -32.11 -9.85 -20.21
CA LYS A 147 -32.30 -8.80 -21.22
C LYS A 147 -30.99 -8.30 -21.78
N GLY A 148 -30.97 -8.06 -23.10
CA GLY A 148 -29.86 -7.39 -23.76
C GLY A 148 -29.72 -5.95 -23.27
N ILE A 149 -28.50 -5.58 -22.83
CA ILE A 149 -28.15 -4.22 -22.39
C ILE A 149 -27.06 -3.70 -23.33
N LEU A 150 -27.30 -2.51 -23.87
CA LEU A 150 -26.34 -1.76 -24.68
C LEU A 150 -26.08 -0.41 -24.01
N ILE A 151 -24.83 -0.02 -23.91
CA ILE A 151 -24.43 1.32 -23.48
C ILE A 151 -23.83 2.03 -24.70
N LEU A 152 -24.37 3.22 -24.98
CA LEU A 152 -23.91 4.07 -26.07
C LEU A 152 -23.10 5.24 -25.53
N GLY A 153 -22.01 5.55 -26.17
CA GLY A 153 -21.27 6.79 -25.96
C GLY A 153 -22.00 8.01 -26.54
N GLY A 154 -21.47 9.20 -26.30
CA GLY A 154 -22.05 10.46 -26.77
C GLY A 154 -22.09 10.62 -28.31
N ASP A 155 -21.37 9.80 -29.01
CA ASP A 155 -21.27 9.70 -30.47
C ASP A 155 -22.14 8.58 -31.07
N ASN A 156 -23.06 7.99 -30.29
CA ASN A 156 -23.84 6.81 -30.63
C ASN A 156 -23.02 5.54 -30.93
N VAL A 157 -21.79 5.49 -30.49
CA VAL A 157 -20.97 4.28 -30.59
C VAL A 157 -21.30 3.37 -29.41
N VAL A 158 -21.44 2.06 -29.67
CA VAL A 158 -21.61 1.06 -28.61
C VAL A 158 -20.32 0.98 -27.81
N THR A 159 -20.38 1.36 -26.53
CA THR A 159 -19.24 1.28 -25.61
C THR A 159 -19.27 -0.01 -24.78
N MET A 160 -20.45 -0.62 -24.63
CA MET A 160 -20.62 -1.89 -23.93
C MET A 160 -21.85 -2.62 -24.43
N ALA A 161 -21.77 -3.94 -24.53
CA ALA A 161 -22.88 -4.85 -24.78
C ALA A 161 -22.75 -6.08 -23.88
N ASN A 162 -23.79 -6.44 -23.13
CA ASN A 162 -23.77 -7.66 -22.34
C ASN A 162 -23.96 -8.91 -23.23
N GLU A 163 -23.66 -10.10 -22.71
CA GLU A 163 -23.77 -11.36 -23.45
C GLU A 163 -25.18 -11.64 -23.99
N PRO A 164 -26.28 -11.38 -23.28
CA PRO A 164 -27.64 -11.45 -23.87
C PRO A 164 -27.83 -10.49 -25.03
N ALA A 165 -27.33 -9.27 -25.00
CA ALA A 165 -27.43 -8.33 -26.12
C ALA A 165 -26.71 -8.86 -27.37
N LYS A 166 -25.50 -9.36 -27.22
CA LYS A 166 -24.70 -9.97 -28.28
C LYS A 166 -25.44 -11.15 -28.94
N ARG A 167 -26.04 -12.02 -28.11
CA ARG A 167 -26.83 -13.16 -28.60
C ARG A 167 -28.13 -12.76 -29.29
N GLN A 168 -28.87 -11.79 -28.74
CA GLN A 168 -30.16 -11.35 -29.31
C GLN A 168 -30.01 -10.58 -30.61
N LEU A 169 -28.92 -9.83 -30.75
CA LEU A 169 -28.65 -9.07 -31.97
C LEU A 169 -27.99 -9.90 -33.06
N SER A 170 -27.61 -11.15 -32.78
CA SER A 170 -26.89 -12.05 -33.71
C SER A 170 -25.66 -11.41 -34.35
N VAL A 171 -25.01 -10.49 -33.64
CA VAL A 171 -23.89 -9.73 -34.14
C VAL A 171 -22.73 -9.90 -33.15
N ASP A 172 -21.62 -10.44 -33.67
CA ASP A 172 -20.32 -10.19 -33.06
C ASP A 172 -20.02 -8.71 -33.28
N MET A 173 -20.50 -7.85 -32.36
CA MET A 173 -20.17 -6.43 -32.43
C MET A 173 -18.81 -6.24 -31.76
N PRO A 174 -17.74 -5.99 -32.49
CA PRO A 174 -16.51 -5.52 -31.90
C PRO A 174 -16.77 -4.15 -31.27
N GLU A 175 -16.25 -3.92 -30.09
CA GLU A 175 -16.26 -2.64 -29.42
C GLU A 175 -15.80 -1.54 -30.38
N GLY A 176 -16.54 -0.44 -30.46
CA GLY A 176 -16.22 0.69 -31.35
C GLY A 176 -17.04 0.79 -32.64
N GLN A 177 -18.05 -0.05 -32.88
CA GLN A 177 -18.95 0.12 -34.01
C GLN A 177 -20.13 1.03 -33.70
N MET A 178 -20.51 1.84 -34.69
CA MET A 178 -21.67 2.72 -34.60
C MET A 178 -22.96 1.88 -34.58
N ALA A 179 -23.73 1.95 -33.50
CA ALA A 179 -25.05 1.34 -33.45
C ALA A 179 -26.04 2.25 -34.16
N VAL A 180 -26.55 1.80 -35.34
CA VAL A 180 -27.75 2.41 -35.90
C VAL A 180 -28.95 1.71 -35.23
N VAL A 181 -29.43 2.27 -34.14
CA VAL A 181 -30.69 1.85 -33.51
C VAL A 181 -31.84 2.46 -34.32
N THR A 182 -32.38 1.72 -35.27
CA THR A 182 -33.70 2.06 -35.83
C THR A 182 -34.75 1.60 -34.83
N PRO A 183 -35.59 2.50 -34.29
CA PRO A 183 -36.72 2.07 -33.48
C PRO A 183 -37.67 1.30 -34.36
N THR A 184 -37.66 -0.01 -34.21
CA THR A 184 -38.77 -0.82 -34.72
C THR A 184 -39.93 -0.54 -33.79
N GLY A 185 -40.84 0.36 -34.26
CA GLY A 185 -42.06 0.62 -33.56
C GLY A 185 -42.96 -0.61 -33.62
N ASP A 186 -42.90 -1.43 -32.57
CA ASP A 186 -44.00 -2.31 -32.20
C ASP A 186 -44.14 -2.27 -30.69
N ASN A 187 -45.19 -1.64 -30.35
CA ASN A 187 -45.98 -1.54 -29.14
C ASN A 187 -45.62 -2.42 -27.94
N PHE A 188 -45.51 -1.76 -26.84
CA PHE A 188 -45.78 -2.28 -25.50
C PHE A 188 -47.27 -2.51 -25.31
#